data_eb0c02df8cf0aa8391a7d9e4731b221c
#
_entry.id   eb0c02df8cf0aa8391a7d9e4731b221c
#
_cell.length_a   1.000
_cell.length_b   1.000
_cell.length_c   1.000
_cell.angle_alpha   90.00
_cell.angle_beta   90.00
_cell.angle_gamma   90.00
#
_symmetry.space_group_name_H-M   'P 1'
#
loop_
_entity.id
_entity.type
_entity.pdbx_description
1 polymer ?
#
loop_
_entity_poly.entity_id
_entity_poly.type
_entity_poly.pdbx_seq_one_letter_code
_entity_poly.pdbx_strand_id
1 'polypeptide(L)'
;MIRKIIHIDEEKCNGCGLCAEACHEGAIDIIDGKAKLVRENFCDGFGDCLPGCPTGAITFEEREAPAYDEAAVKQAKGAARPVDERPVSTGMERRKKEMNGMNHDHNEGGCPGSRMMQFQREEAMQEEQPVQTGRSVSRLAQWPCQIKLVPTQAPFFDGAKLLIAADCTAYAYANMHEDFMKGKVTIIGCPKLDGVDYSEKLTEIIRDNDIKSVTIVRMEVPCCGGLQRAAVNALRESGKFIPWQVVTISRDGRILE
;
A
#
# COMPACT_ATOMS: atom_id res chain seq x y z
N MET A 1 22.32 18.36 22.67
CA MET A 1 22.67 17.05 23.26
C MET A 1 23.36 16.19 22.22
N ILE A 2 24.30 15.33 22.62
CA ILE A 2 24.92 14.39 21.67
C ILE A 2 23.87 13.34 21.32
N ARG A 3 23.60 13.15 20.02
CA ARG A 3 22.66 12.16 19.53
C ARG A 3 23.01 11.71 18.12
N LYS A 4 22.48 10.56 17.74
CA LYS A 4 22.57 10.01 16.38
C LYS A 4 21.67 10.83 15.45
N ILE A 5 22.24 11.32 14.35
CA ILE A 5 21.56 12.11 13.33
C ILE A 5 22.09 11.72 11.96
N ILE A 6 21.36 12.01 10.90
CA ILE A 6 21.85 11.77 9.55
C ILE A 6 22.88 12.82 9.12
N HIS A 7 23.88 12.38 8.37
CA HIS A 7 24.83 13.21 7.64
C HIS A 7 24.65 12.96 6.14
N ILE A 8 24.64 14.02 5.33
CA ILE A 8 24.51 13.95 3.88
C ILE A 8 25.79 14.49 3.24
N ASP A 9 26.49 13.61 2.53
CA ASP A 9 27.67 13.95 1.75
C ASP A 9 27.22 14.62 0.44
N GLU A 10 27.35 15.94 0.36
CA GLU A 10 26.93 16.71 -0.82
C GLU A 10 27.74 16.37 -2.08
N GLU A 11 28.98 15.88 -1.97
CA GLU A 11 29.78 15.50 -3.13
C GLU A 11 29.24 14.21 -3.77
N LYS A 12 28.80 13.25 -2.97
CA LYS A 12 28.18 12.00 -3.43
C LYS A 12 26.72 12.17 -3.83
N CYS A 13 26.06 13.20 -3.35
CA CYS A 13 24.63 13.44 -3.63
C CYS A 13 24.43 13.84 -5.09
N ASN A 14 23.53 13.13 -5.80
CA ASN A 14 23.13 13.46 -7.18
C ASN A 14 21.82 14.26 -7.26
N GLY A 15 21.20 14.64 -6.13
CA GLY A 15 19.99 15.45 -6.09
C GLY A 15 18.69 14.74 -6.49
N CYS A 16 18.64 13.42 -6.49
CA CYS A 16 17.48 12.63 -6.94
C CYS A 16 16.20 12.83 -6.12
N GLY A 17 16.27 13.38 -4.89
CA GLY A 17 15.12 13.69 -4.06
C GLY A 17 14.55 12.52 -3.24
N LEU A 18 14.95 11.27 -3.50
CA LEU A 18 14.38 10.08 -2.84
C LEU A 18 14.47 10.11 -1.31
N CYS A 19 15.54 10.69 -0.75
CA CYS A 19 15.70 10.83 0.69
C CYS A 19 14.75 11.89 1.29
N ALA A 20 14.41 12.93 0.55
CA ALA A 20 13.44 13.94 0.99
C ALA A 20 12.00 13.36 0.99
N GLU A 21 11.67 12.51 0.00
CA GLU A 21 10.40 11.78 -0.04
C GLU A 21 10.30 10.73 1.08
N ALA A 22 11.40 10.02 1.36
CA ALA A 22 11.46 9.01 2.41
C ALA A 22 11.52 9.60 3.83
N CYS A 23 11.81 10.89 3.98
CA CYS A 23 11.83 11.55 5.29
C CYS A 23 10.41 11.90 5.72
N HIS A 24 9.81 11.04 6.51
CA HIS A 24 8.45 11.23 7.01
C HIS A 24 8.29 12.51 7.85
N GLU A 25 9.34 12.96 8.52
CA GLU A 25 9.35 14.15 9.39
C GLU A 25 9.59 15.45 8.61
N GLY A 26 10.02 15.36 7.33
CA GLY A 26 10.32 16.52 6.51
C GLY A 26 11.57 17.29 6.97
N ALA A 27 12.56 16.57 7.49
CA ALA A 27 13.83 17.13 7.94
C ALA A 27 14.78 17.44 6.77
N ILE A 28 14.61 16.77 5.62
CA ILE A 28 15.46 16.88 4.43
C ILE A 28 14.75 17.69 3.35
N ASP A 29 15.50 18.56 2.68
CA ASP A 29 15.03 19.28 1.49
C ASP A 29 16.10 19.28 0.39
N ILE A 30 15.70 19.59 -0.85
CA ILE A 30 16.63 19.72 -1.98
C ILE A 30 16.92 21.20 -2.20
N ILE A 31 18.16 21.59 -1.97
CA ILE A 31 18.63 22.95 -2.13
C ILE A 31 19.78 22.92 -3.13
N ASP A 32 19.70 23.74 -4.19
CA ASP A 32 20.69 23.83 -5.25
C ASP A 32 21.04 22.46 -5.89
N GLY A 33 20.00 21.60 -6.01
CA GLY A 33 20.16 20.25 -6.60
C GLY A 33 20.87 19.24 -5.68
N LYS A 34 21.02 19.52 -4.39
CA LYS A 34 21.61 18.63 -3.39
C LYS A 34 20.66 18.44 -2.21
N ALA A 35 20.63 17.25 -1.65
CA ALA A 35 19.88 17.00 -0.42
C ALA A 35 20.61 17.64 0.76
N LYS A 36 19.86 18.32 1.63
CA LYS A 36 20.37 18.92 2.86
C LYS A 36 19.46 18.64 4.04
N LEU A 37 20.03 18.39 5.20
CA LEU A 37 19.31 18.32 6.46
C LEU A 37 19.00 19.75 6.93
N VAL A 38 17.80 20.24 6.61
CA VAL A 38 17.41 21.64 6.86
C VAL A 38 16.79 21.87 8.22
N ARG A 39 16.29 20.82 8.87
CA ARG A 39 15.68 20.88 10.19
C ARG A 39 16.18 19.74 11.06
N GLU A 40 17.26 20.01 11.79
CA GLU A 40 17.88 18.97 12.62
C GLU A 40 16.94 18.44 13.72
N ASN A 41 16.12 19.32 14.31
CA ASN A 41 15.14 18.95 15.33
C ASN A 41 13.95 18.13 14.78
N PHE A 42 13.81 17.99 13.45
CA PHE A 42 12.82 17.12 12.82
C PHE A 42 13.38 15.73 12.49
N CYS A 43 14.70 15.56 12.46
CA CYS A 43 15.31 14.27 12.25
C CYS A 43 15.17 13.41 13.51
N ASP A 44 14.47 12.27 13.44
CA ASP A 44 14.30 11.31 14.53
C ASP A 44 15.51 10.39 14.74
N GLY A 45 16.39 10.28 13.72
CA GLY A 45 17.56 9.41 13.74
C GLY A 45 17.27 7.94 13.42
N PHE A 46 16.05 7.59 12.94
CA PHE A 46 15.73 6.21 12.53
C PHE A 46 16.39 5.81 11.21
N GLY A 47 16.51 6.75 10.27
CA GLY A 47 17.27 6.54 9.04
C GLY A 47 16.49 5.91 7.89
N ASP A 48 15.18 6.10 7.81
CA ASP A 48 14.33 5.64 6.70
C ASP A 48 14.78 6.20 5.35
N CYS A 49 15.49 7.33 5.36
CA CYS A 49 16.09 7.95 4.18
C CYS A 49 17.34 7.23 3.63
N LEU A 50 18.02 6.38 4.45
CA LEU A 50 19.29 5.75 4.04
C LEU A 50 19.11 4.70 2.93
N PRO A 51 18.16 3.75 3.03
CA PRO A 51 17.99 2.70 2.02
C PRO A 51 17.60 3.25 0.65
N GLY A 52 16.97 4.44 0.63
CA GLY A 52 16.54 5.09 -0.61
C GLY A 52 17.64 5.83 -1.36
N CYS A 53 18.83 5.99 -0.80
CA CYS A 53 19.90 6.74 -1.44
C CYS A 53 20.71 5.88 -2.43
N PRO A 54 20.57 6.09 -3.76
CA PRO A 54 21.25 5.24 -4.76
C PRO A 54 22.76 5.45 -4.81
N THR A 55 23.25 6.59 -4.27
CA THR A 55 24.69 6.93 -4.29
C THR A 55 25.38 6.66 -2.95
N GLY A 56 24.62 6.23 -1.92
CA GLY A 56 25.16 6.04 -0.58
C GLY A 56 25.66 7.34 0.08
N ALA A 57 25.11 8.48 -0.33
CA ALA A 57 25.51 9.80 0.20
C ALA A 57 25.05 10.03 1.64
N ILE A 58 24.14 9.19 2.20
CA ILE A 58 23.58 9.39 3.52
C ILE A 58 24.18 8.38 4.50
N THR A 59 24.64 8.88 5.62
CA THR A 59 25.22 8.10 6.72
C THR A 59 24.69 8.59 8.05
N PHE A 60 24.95 7.86 9.12
CA PHE A 60 24.74 8.34 10.49
C PHE A 60 26.01 8.99 11.04
N GLU A 61 25.82 10.05 11.80
CA GLU A 61 26.87 10.61 12.67
C GLU A 61 26.32 10.84 14.08
N GLU A 62 27.21 10.79 15.07
CA GLU A 62 26.90 11.20 16.43
C GLU A 62 27.54 12.57 16.67
N ARG A 63 26.70 13.57 16.88
CA ARG A 63 27.15 14.94 17.18
C ARG A 63 26.17 15.68 18.07
N GLU A 64 26.58 16.83 18.50
CA GLU A 64 25.67 17.73 19.20
C GLU A 64 24.63 18.27 18.21
N ALA A 65 23.35 18.00 18.52
CA ALA A 65 22.20 18.44 17.74
C ALA A 65 21.01 18.76 18.67
N PRO A 66 20.07 19.61 18.23
CA PRO A 66 18.82 19.83 18.93
C PRO A 66 18.06 18.54 19.19
N ALA A 67 17.33 18.46 20.30
CA ALA A 67 16.45 17.30 20.56
C ALA A 67 15.40 17.17 19.46
N TYR A 68 14.95 15.93 19.20
CA TYR A 68 13.82 15.70 18.31
C TYR A 68 12.54 16.33 18.86
N ASP A 69 11.84 17.09 18.03
CA ASP A 69 10.64 17.85 18.40
C ASP A 69 9.42 17.31 17.63
N GLU A 70 8.79 16.28 18.19
CA GLU A 70 7.60 15.67 17.62
C GLU A 70 6.43 16.66 17.48
N ALA A 71 6.33 17.63 18.41
CA ALA A 71 5.24 18.61 18.38
C ALA A 71 5.41 19.58 17.19
N ALA A 72 6.63 20.03 16.93
CA ALA A 72 6.93 20.87 15.77
C ALA A 72 6.72 20.11 14.44
N VAL A 73 7.07 18.82 14.37
CA VAL A 73 6.81 17.97 13.21
C VAL A 73 5.32 17.85 12.94
N LYS A 74 4.50 17.58 13.97
CA LYS A 74 3.03 17.49 13.83
C LYS A 74 2.41 18.82 13.37
N GLN A 75 2.87 19.93 13.88
CA GLN A 75 2.42 21.27 13.46
C GLN A 75 2.79 21.55 11.99
N ALA A 76 4.01 21.22 11.58
CA ALA A 76 4.46 21.40 10.19
C ALA A 76 3.69 20.52 9.19
N LYS A 77 3.31 19.30 9.58
CA LYS A 77 2.47 18.41 8.78
C LYS A 77 1.00 18.90 8.66
N GLY A 78 0.51 19.63 9.67
CA GLY A 78 -0.83 20.23 9.68
C GLY A 78 -0.94 21.52 8.87
N ALA A 79 0.17 22.21 8.60
CA ALA A 79 0.22 23.37 7.73
C ALA A 79 0.49 22.90 6.29
N ALA A 80 -0.53 22.85 5.42
CA ALA A 80 -0.39 22.50 4.01
C ALA A 80 0.69 23.36 3.35
N ARG A 81 1.70 22.73 2.73
CA ARG A 81 2.70 23.43 1.91
C ARG A 81 1.99 24.14 0.74
N PRO A 82 2.24 25.44 0.49
CA PRO A 82 1.86 26.04 -0.79
C PRO A 82 2.67 25.34 -1.89
N VAL A 83 1.98 24.84 -2.89
CA VAL A 83 2.60 24.28 -4.09
C VAL A 83 3.19 25.46 -4.86
N ASP A 84 4.52 25.54 -4.94
CA ASP A 84 5.22 26.50 -5.77
C ASP A 84 5.00 26.12 -7.24
N GLU A 85 4.19 26.93 -7.93
CA GLU A 85 3.89 26.77 -9.35
C GLU A 85 5.13 27.11 -10.19
N ARG A 86 5.87 26.10 -10.62
CA ARG A 86 6.79 26.27 -11.76
C ARG A 86 6.05 25.98 -13.06
N PRO A 87 6.09 26.89 -14.07
CA PRO A 87 5.39 26.72 -15.33
C PRO A 87 6.07 25.64 -16.17
N VAL A 88 5.39 24.52 -16.37
CA VAL A 88 5.73 23.59 -17.44
C VAL A 88 5.13 24.11 -18.73
N SER A 89 5.98 24.50 -19.67
CA SER A 89 5.63 25.00 -20.98
C SER A 89 4.88 23.96 -21.83
N THR A 90 3.71 24.35 -22.26
CA THR A 90 3.04 24.14 -23.55
C THR A 90 3.20 22.81 -24.29
N GLY A 91 2.06 22.19 -24.49
CA GLY A 91 1.84 21.32 -25.64
C GLY A 91 0.75 20.28 -25.44
N MET A 92 -0.50 20.70 -25.52
CA MET A 92 -1.60 20.00 -26.20
C MET A 92 -2.96 20.52 -25.73
N GLU A 93 -3.41 21.60 -26.36
CA GLU A 93 -4.83 21.84 -26.54
C GLU A 93 -5.40 20.74 -27.43
N ARG A 94 -6.36 20.00 -26.95
CA ARG A 94 -7.59 19.50 -27.60
C ARG A 94 -8.07 18.22 -26.92
N ARG A 95 -9.04 18.37 -26.07
CA ARG A 95 -10.37 17.72 -26.12
C ARG A 95 -11.15 18.00 -24.84
N LYS A 96 -11.75 19.17 -24.77
CA LYS A 96 -12.97 19.34 -23.98
C LYS A 96 -14.11 18.82 -24.84
N LYS A 97 -14.69 17.69 -24.45
CA LYS A 97 -16.13 17.42 -24.61
C LYS A 97 -16.50 16.16 -23.83
N GLU A 98 -17.46 16.36 -22.96
CA GLU A 98 -18.36 15.36 -22.40
C GLU A 98 -17.78 14.38 -21.36
N MET A 99 -17.79 14.81 -20.10
CA MET A 99 -18.09 13.92 -18.97
C MET A 99 -18.92 14.72 -17.96
N ASN A 100 -20.24 14.58 -18.12
CA ASN A 100 -21.22 15.01 -17.16
C ASN A 100 -21.45 13.84 -16.17
N GLY A 101 -21.40 14.11 -14.87
CA GLY A 101 -21.94 13.22 -13.85
C GLY A 101 -20.92 12.39 -13.06
N MET A 102 -20.11 13.01 -12.22
CA MET A 102 -19.60 12.38 -11.00
C MET A 102 -19.78 13.33 -9.84
N ASN A 103 -20.71 13.00 -8.96
CA ASN A 103 -20.83 13.61 -7.65
C ASN A 103 -19.52 13.41 -6.89
N HIS A 104 -18.77 14.47 -6.68
CA HIS A 104 -17.67 14.51 -5.72
C HIS A 104 -18.25 14.78 -4.34
N ASP A 105 -18.42 13.72 -3.55
CA ASP A 105 -18.46 13.86 -2.10
C ASP A 105 -17.04 14.15 -1.61
N HIS A 106 -16.85 15.39 -1.18
CA HIS A 106 -15.66 15.82 -0.46
C HIS A 106 -15.68 15.19 0.95
N ASN A 107 -14.93 14.11 1.15
CA ASN A 107 -14.55 13.71 2.50
C ASN A 107 -13.02 13.68 2.63
N GLU A 108 -12.59 14.31 3.69
CA GLU A 108 -11.31 14.93 4.00
C GLU A 108 -10.10 14.00 4.07
N GLY A 109 -8.94 14.51 3.58
CA GLY A 109 -7.65 14.39 4.25
C GLY A 109 -7.05 12.99 4.44
N GLY A 110 -6.75 12.23 3.34
CA GLY A 110 -5.95 11.02 3.42
C GLY A 110 -5.08 10.83 2.17
N CYS A 111 -3.96 10.11 2.31
CA CYS A 111 -3.13 9.71 1.17
C CYS A 111 -4.00 9.01 0.12
N PRO A 112 -3.89 9.34 -1.19
CA PRO A 112 -4.68 8.69 -2.25
C PRO A 112 -4.59 7.15 -2.25
N GLY A 113 -3.47 6.59 -1.79
CA GLY A 113 -3.26 5.14 -1.67
C GLY A 113 -4.10 4.47 -0.58
N SER A 114 -4.58 5.22 0.42
CA SER A 114 -5.42 4.71 1.52
C SER A 114 -6.91 5.05 1.35
N ARG A 115 -7.28 5.83 0.32
CA ARG A 115 -8.67 6.20 0.09
C ARG A 115 -9.48 4.98 -0.30
N MET A 116 -10.56 4.72 0.43
CA MET A 116 -11.49 3.63 0.14
C MET A 116 -12.22 3.87 -1.19
N MET A 117 -12.22 2.87 -2.06
CA MET A 117 -12.96 2.85 -3.33
C MET A 117 -13.57 1.47 -3.56
N GLN A 118 -14.80 1.45 -4.02
CA GLN A 118 -15.48 0.25 -4.50
C GLN A 118 -15.75 0.40 -5.99
N PHE A 119 -15.34 -0.58 -6.78
CA PHE A 119 -15.55 -0.57 -8.21
C PHE A 119 -16.83 -1.33 -8.55
N GLN A 120 -17.86 -0.62 -9.01
CA GLN A 120 -19.03 -1.27 -9.61
C GLN A 120 -18.60 -1.77 -10.99
N ARG A 121 -18.41 -3.07 -11.10
CA ARG A 121 -18.21 -3.73 -12.39
C ARG A 121 -19.52 -4.41 -12.72
N GLU A 122 -20.22 -3.90 -13.73
CA GLU A 122 -21.36 -4.60 -14.31
C GLU A 122 -20.87 -6.00 -14.69
N GLU A 123 -21.50 -7.01 -14.11
CA GLU A 123 -21.39 -8.37 -14.66
C GLU A 123 -22.03 -8.28 -16.05
N ALA A 124 -21.18 -8.04 -17.05
CA ALA A 124 -21.62 -8.11 -18.43
C ALA A 124 -22.25 -9.48 -18.60
N MET A 125 -23.57 -9.50 -18.75
CA MET A 125 -24.31 -10.66 -19.19
C MET A 125 -23.56 -11.17 -20.41
N GLN A 126 -23.06 -12.40 -20.30
CA GLN A 126 -22.31 -13.06 -21.34
C GLN A 126 -23.26 -13.32 -22.52
N GLU A 127 -23.40 -12.35 -23.40
CA GLU A 127 -23.57 -12.66 -24.80
C GLU A 127 -22.18 -13.07 -25.30
N GLU A 128 -22.11 -14.27 -25.83
CA GLU A 128 -20.93 -14.86 -26.46
C GLU A 128 -20.48 -13.97 -27.63
N GLN A 129 -19.67 -12.96 -27.31
CA GLN A 129 -18.93 -12.21 -28.32
C GLN A 129 -17.64 -12.99 -28.64
N PRO A 130 -17.27 -13.10 -29.91
CA PRO A 130 -16.10 -13.86 -30.31
C PRO A 130 -14.85 -13.34 -29.61
N VAL A 131 -14.09 -14.28 -29.06
CA VAL A 131 -12.82 -14.12 -28.36
C VAL A 131 -11.95 -13.08 -29.04
N GLN A 132 -11.99 -11.83 -28.56
CA GLN A 132 -10.94 -10.87 -28.87
C GLN A 132 -9.71 -11.26 -28.08
N THR A 133 -8.75 -11.76 -28.80
CA THR A 133 -7.43 -12.20 -28.34
C THR A 133 -6.79 -11.25 -27.35
N GLY A 134 -6.61 -11.68 -26.09
CA GLY A 134 -5.35 -11.41 -25.41
C GLY A 134 -5.30 -10.33 -24.34
N ARG A 135 -6.38 -9.68 -23.87
CA ARG A 135 -6.29 -8.75 -22.74
C ARG A 135 -7.06 -9.25 -21.52
N SER A 136 -6.32 -9.64 -20.49
CA SER A 136 -6.92 -9.94 -19.18
C SER A 136 -7.51 -8.66 -18.58
N VAL A 137 -8.76 -8.73 -18.11
CA VAL A 137 -9.46 -7.62 -17.44
C VAL A 137 -9.16 -7.68 -15.94
N SER A 138 -8.87 -6.53 -15.30
CA SER A 138 -8.71 -6.51 -13.85
C SER A 138 -10.01 -6.90 -13.15
N ARG A 139 -9.93 -7.81 -12.17
CA ARG A 139 -11.04 -8.25 -11.32
C ARG A 139 -10.97 -7.68 -9.90
N LEU A 140 -10.07 -6.73 -9.65
CA LEU A 140 -10.02 -6.04 -8.36
C LEU A 140 -11.31 -5.24 -8.16
N ALA A 141 -12.02 -5.51 -7.05
CA ALA A 141 -13.34 -4.97 -6.79
C ALA A 141 -13.32 -3.74 -5.86
N GLN A 142 -12.23 -3.54 -5.11
CA GLN A 142 -12.12 -2.45 -4.13
C GLN A 142 -10.69 -1.92 -4.03
N TRP A 143 -10.55 -0.78 -3.37
CA TRP A 143 -9.30 -0.18 -2.94
C TRP A 143 -9.46 0.43 -1.53
N PRO A 144 -8.45 0.37 -0.64
CA PRO A 144 -7.15 -0.28 -0.80
C PRO A 144 -7.26 -1.82 -0.73
N CYS A 145 -6.22 -2.52 -1.21
CA CYS A 145 -6.16 -3.98 -1.12
C CYS A 145 -5.13 -4.50 -0.10
N GLN A 146 -4.18 -3.69 0.35
CA GLN A 146 -3.21 -4.11 1.36
C GLN A 146 -3.88 -4.27 2.74
N ILE A 147 -3.63 -5.41 3.42
CA ILE A 147 -4.20 -5.69 4.75
C ILE A 147 -3.89 -4.55 5.73
N LYS A 148 -2.70 -3.98 5.69
CA LYS A 148 -2.32 -2.86 6.58
C LYS A 148 -3.11 -1.58 6.32
N LEU A 149 -3.56 -1.34 5.08
CA LEU A 149 -4.21 -0.11 4.65
C LEU A 149 -5.74 -0.22 4.64
N VAL A 150 -6.29 -1.40 4.40
CA VAL A 150 -7.75 -1.58 4.35
C VAL A 150 -8.36 -1.30 5.74
N PRO A 151 -9.50 -0.58 5.83
CA PRO A 151 -10.19 -0.40 7.10
C PRO A 151 -10.76 -1.74 7.60
N THR A 152 -10.96 -1.88 8.90
CA THR A 152 -11.54 -3.11 9.48
C THR A 152 -13.05 -3.23 9.21
N GLN A 153 -13.72 -2.11 8.92
CA GLN A 153 -15.12 -2.05 8.51
C GLN A 153 -15.25 -1.23 7.24
N ALA A 154 -15.91 -1.80 6.23
CA ALA A 154 -16.16 -1.12 4.96
C ALA A 154 -17.37 -1.73 4.26
N PRO A 155 -18.15 -0.94 3.49
CA PRO A 155 -19.33 -1.43 2.78
C PRO A 155 -19.03 -2.59 1.81
N PHE A 156 -17.84 -2.65 1.24
CA PHE A 156 -17.46 -3.72 0.33
C PHE A 156 -17.24 -5.08 1.02
N PHE A 157 -17.15 -5.12 2.36
CA PHE A 157 -17.10 -6.38 3.11
C PHE A 157 -18.47 -6.99 3.36
N ASP A 158 -19.55 -6.21 3.22
CA ASP A 158 -20.89 -6.71 3.46
C ASP A 158 -21.32 -7.75 2.42
N GLY A 159 -21.63 -8.96 2.87
CA GLY A 159 -21.93 -10.10 2.02
C GLY A 159 -20.78 -10.64 1.20
N ALA A 160 -19.54 -10.25 1.50
CA ALA A 160 -18.38 -10.55 0.66
C ALA A 160 -17.90 -11.99 0.76
N LYS A 161 -17.41 -12.50 -0.38
CA LYS A 161 -16.45 -13.60 -0.43
C LYS A 161 -15.05 -12.98 -0.31
N LEU A 162 -14.31 -13.31 0.74
CA LEU A 162 -13.01 -12.71 1.03
C LEU A 162 -11.88 -13.54 0.44
N LEU A 163 -10.97 -12.90 -0.31
CA LEU A 163 -9.70 -13.46 -0.74
C LEU A 163 -8.58 -12.83 0.09
N ILE A 164 -7.82 -13.67 0.80
CA ILE A 164 -6.60 -13.29 1.52
C ILE A 164 -5.42 -13.89 0.76
N ALA A 165 -4.64 -13.08 0.07
CA ALA A 165 -3.57 -13.57 -0.80
C ALA A 165 -2.20 -13.02 -0.39
N ALA A 166 -1.16 -13.85 -0.51
CA ALA A 166 0.21 -13.38 -0.37
C ALA A 166 0.60 -12.51 -1.57
N ASP A 167 1.36 -11.42 -1.34
CA ASP A 167 1.74 -10.46 -2.38
C ASP A 167 2.35 -11.12 -3.63
N CYS A 168 3.15 -12.16 -3.45
CA CYS A 168 3.83 -12.85 -4.55
C CYS A 168 2.89 -13.70 -5.43
N THR A 169 1.68 -14.05 -4.96
CA THR A 169 0.80 -15.00 -5.68
C THR A 169 0.31 -14.45 -7.00
N ALA A 170 0.03 -13.15 -7.08
CA ALA A 170 -0.42 -12.50 -8.31
C ALA A 170 0.68 -12.41 -9.38
N TYR A 171 1.95 -12.45 -8.96
CA TYR A 171 3.09 -12.46 -9.88
C TYR A 171 3.47 -13.87 -10.31
N ALA A 172 3.27 -14.86 -9.44
CA ALA A 172 3.58 -16.25 -9.75
C ALA A 172 2.49 -16.93 -10.58
N TYR A 173 1.21 -16.67 -10.28
CA TYR A 173 0.07 -17.32 -10.92
C TYR A 173 -0.57 -16.41 -11.97
N ALA A 174 -0.39 -16.75 -13.24
CA ALA A 174 -0.79 -15.90 -14.37
C ALA A 174 -2.31 -15.59 -14.43
N ASN A 175 -3.17 -16.51 -14.00
CA ASN A 175 -4.62 -16.36 -14.08
C ASN A 175 -5.28 -15.89 -12.76
N MET A 176 -4.51 -15.18 -11.91
CA MET A 176 -4.95 -14.74 -10.58
C MET A 176 -6.27 -13.99 -10.58
N HIS A 177 -6.49 -13.11 -11.57
CA HIS A 177 -7.69 -12.30 -11.66
C HIS A 177 -8.95 -13.14 -11.91
N GLU A 178 -8.89 -14.09 -12.84
CA GLU A 178 -10.07 -14.89 -13.20
C GLU A 178 -10.37 -15.98 -12.17
N ASP A 179 -9.35 -16.71 -11.71
CA ASP A 179 -9.55 -17.89 -10.87
C ASP A 179 -9.75 -17.55 -9.39
N PHE A 180 -9.10 -16.48 -8.91
CA PHE A 180 -9.11 -16.14 -7.49
C PHE A 180 -9.80 -14.82 -7.15
N MET A 181 -9.60 -13.75 -7.92
CA MET A 181 -10.11 -12.43 -7.56
C MET A 181 -11.55 -12.17 -8.01
N LYS A 182 -11.99 -12.80 -9.09
CA LYS A 182 -13.33 -12.61 -9.67
C LYS A 182 -14.42 -12.87 -8.63
N GLY A 183 -15.27 -11.86 -8.40
CA GLY A 183 -16.39 -11.93 -7.45
C GLY A 183 -15.97 -11.99 -5.98
N LYS A 184 -14.74 -11.61 -5.64
CA LYS A 184 -14.24 -11.56 -4.26
C LYS A 184 -13.67 -10.20 -3.92
N VAL A 185 -13.79 -9.83 -2.66
CA VAL A 185 -13.03 -8.74 -2.05
C VAL A 185 -11.63 -9.27 -1.76
N THR A 186 -10.62 -8.61 -2.30
CA THR A 186 -9.23 -9.09 -2.25
C THR A 186 -8.40 -8.25 -1.30
N ILE A 187 -7.82 -8.89 -0.29
CA ILE A 187 -6.81 -8.28 0.58
C ILE A 187 -5.50 -9.05 0.49
N ILE A 188 -4.39 -8.32 0.46
CA ILE A 188 -3.06 -8.88 0.24
C ILE A 188 -2.07 -8.46 1.32
N GLY A 189 -1.01 -9.25 1.50
CA GLY A 189 0.06 -8.89 2.42
C GLY A 189 1.22 -9.88 2.43
N CYS A 190 2.36 -9.42 2.94
CA CYS A 190 3.54 -10.25 3.16
C CYS A 190 4.00 -10.16 4.61
N PRO A 191 3.73 -11.16 5.47
CA PRO A 191 4.09 -11.09 6.89
C PRO A 191 5.60 -10.97 7.11
N LYS A 192 6.41 -11.41 6.15
CA LYS A 192 7.87 -11.29 6.22
C LYS A 192 8.34 -9.85 5.97
N LEU A 193 7.77 -9.17 4.94
CA LEU A 193 8.16 -7.80 4.59
C LEU A 193 7.51 -6.78 5.53
N ASP A 194 6.26 -7.00 5.88
CA ASP A 194 5.53 -6.09 6.76
C ASP A 194 5.95 -6.20 8.24
N GLY A 195 6.59 -7.31 8.62
CA GLY A 195 7.07 -7.55 9.97
C GLY A 195 5.97 -7.59 11.04
N VAL A 196 4.71 -7.89 10.65
CA VAL A 196 3.54 -7.87 11.53
C VAL A 196 2.79 -9.20 11.52
N ASP A 197 2.07 -9.47 12.61
CA ASP A 197 1.04 -10.51 12.64
C ASP A 197 -0.30 -9.90 12.24
N TYR A 198 -0.91 -10.42 11.21
CA TYR A 198 -2.20 -9.94 10.73
C TYR A 198 -3.41 -10.51 11.49
N SER A 199 -3.20 -11.41 12.46
CA SER A 199 -4.28 -12.15 13.15
C SER A 199 -5.32 -11.21 13.74
N GLU A 200 -4.90 -10.19 14.48
CA GLU A 200 -5.79 -9.23 15.14
C GLU A 200 -6.67 -8.50 14.11
N LYS A 201 -6.07 -7.87 13.12
CA LYS A 201 -6.78 -7.11 12.10
C LYS A 201 -7.72 -7.98 11.25
N LEU A 202 -7.28 -9.17 10.88
CA LEU A 202 -8.11 -10.13 10.15
C LEU A 202 -9.28 -10.63 11.01
N THR A 203 -9.07 -10.80 12.32
CA THR A 203 -10.14 -11.14 13.27
C THR A 203 -11.20 -10.06 13.30
N GLU A 204 -10.82 -8.79 13.39
CA GLU A 204 -11.76 -7.67 13.34
C GLU A 204 -12.53 -7.64 12.02
N ILE A 205 -11.84 -7.74 10.87
CA ILE A 205 -12.49 -7.76 9.55
C ILE A 205 -13.52 -8.89 9.47
N ILE A 206 -13.15 -10.10 9.89
CA ILE A 206 -14.06 -11.26 9.80
C ILE A 206 -15.20 -11.17 10.81
N ARG A 207 -14.93 -10.72 12.04
CA ARG A 207 -15.93 -10.62 13.11
C ARG A 207 -16.94 -9.54 12.85
N ASP A 208 -16.51 -8.37 12.40
CA ASP A 208 -17.33 -7.15 12.39
C ASP A 208 -18.05 -6.92 11.04
N ASN A 209 -17.83 -7.78 10.03
CA ASN A 209 -18.48 -7.70 8.71
C ASN A 209 -19.18 -9.03 8.35
N ASP A 210 -20.15 -8.98 7.43
CA ASP A 210 -20.85 -10.17 6.91
C ASP A 210 -20.00 -10.88 5.82
N ILE A 211 -18.98 -11.64 6.26
CA ILE A 211 -18.13 -12.42 5.35
C ILE A 211 -18.76 -13.79 5.10
N LYS A 212 -19.01 -14.15 3.83
CA LYS A 212 -19.65 -15.40 3.43
C LYS A 212 -18.70 -16.57 3.24
N SER A 213 -17.48 -16.31 2.80
CA SER A 213 -16.44 -17.34 2.65
C SER A 213 -15.06 -16.71 2.64
N VAL A 214 -14.04 -17.49 2.99
CA VAL A 214 -12.64 -17.06 2.97
C VAL A 214 -11.82 -18.00 2.09
N THR A 215 -11.10 -17.44 1.11
CA THR A 215 -10.09 -18.16 0.33
C THR A 215 -8.72 -17.60 0.69
N ILE A 216 -7.81 -18.46 1.12
CA ILE A 216 -6.43 -18.08 1.47
C ILE A 216 -5.54 -18.59 0.34
N VAL A 217 -4.83 -17.70 -0.35
CA VAL A 217 -3.88 -18.07 -1.41
C VAL A 217 -2.47 -17.70 -0.96
N ARG A 218 -1.59 -18.69 -0.93
CA ARG A 218 -0.22 -18.53 -0.45
C ARG A 218 0.78 -19.15 -1.40
N MET A 219 2.04 -18.74 -1.31
CA MET A 219 3.15 -19.43 -1.95
C MET A 219 3.57 -20.67 -1.13
N GLU A 220 4.19 -21.65 -1.79
CA GLU A 220 4.78 -22.84 -1.16
C GLU A 220 5.89 -22.53 -0.16
N VAL A 221 6.46 -21.32 -0.22
CA VAL A 221 7.61 -20.93 0.61
C VAL A 221 7.24 -20.76 2.09
N PRO A 222 8.15 -21.07 3.04
CA PRO A 222 7.86 -21.07 4.48
C PRO A 222 7.37 -19.74 5.04
N CYS A 223 7.84 -18.59 4.49
CA CYS A 223 7.44 -17.27 4.96
C CYS A 223 5.94 -17.00 4.77
N CYS A 224 5.29 -17.59 3.77
CA CYS A 224 3.85 -17.48 3.56
C CYS A 224 3.01 -18.29 4.57
N GLY A 225 3.62 -19.19 5.32
CA GLY A 225 2.96 -19.88 6.43
C GLY A 225 2.45 -18.94 7.53
N GLY A 226 3.07 -17.79 7.69
CA GLY A 226 2.61 -16.73 8.60
C GLY A 226 1.25 -16.17 8.21
N LEU A 227 1.02 -15.88 6.93
CA LEU A 227 -0.27 -15.39 6.43
C LEU A 227 -1.39 -16.41 6.64
N GLN A 228 -1.11 -17.68 6.32
CA GLN A 228 -2.07 -18.77 6.54
C GLN A 228 -2.43 -18.90 8.02
N ARG A 229 -1.44 -18.90 8.92
CA ARG A 229 -1.69 -18.99 10.37
C ARG A 229 -2.52 -17.81 10.85
N ALA A 230 -2.19 -16.59 10.45
CA ALA A 230 -2.92 -15.41 10.83
C ALA A 230 -4.40 -15.49 10.38
N ALA A 231 -4.66 -15.90 9.15
CA ALA A 231 -6.02 -16.05 8.63
C ALA A 231 -6.81 -17.17 9.34
N VAL A 232 -6.18 -18.32 9.60
CA VAL A 232 -6.84 -19.42 10.32
C VAL A 232 -7.11 -19.06 11.78
N ASN A 233 -6.20 -18.36 12.46
CA ASN A 233 -6.42 -17.85 13.80
C ASN A 233 -7.57 -16.84 13.81
N ALA A 234 -7.59 -15.91 12.86
CA ALA A 234 -8.68 -14.93 12.74
C ALA A 234 -10.05 -15.58 12.55
N LEU A 235 -10.14 -16.62 11.72
CA LEU A 235 -11.38 -17.40 11.56
C LEU A 235 -11.85 -18.03 12.88
N ARG A 236 -10.94 -18.59 13.67
CA ARG A 236 -11.25 -19.18 14.97
C ARG A 236 -11.68 -18.13 15.99
N GLU A 237 -10.96 -17.03 16.08
CA GLU A 237 -11.18 -15.97 17.07
C GLU A 237 -12.38 -15.08 16.73
N SER A 238 -12.81 -15.04 15.45
CA SER A 238 -14.01 -14.31 15.05
C SER A 238 -15.29 -14.85 15.66
N GLY A 239 -15.30 -16.12 16.12
CA GLY A 239 -16.48 -16.80 16.63
C GLY A 239 -17.54 -17.15 15.58
N LYS A 240 -17.24 -16.93 14.29
CA LYS A 240 -18.16 -17.20 13.18
C LYS A 240 -17.83 -18.53 12.51
N PHE A 241 -18.86 -19.25 12.09
CA PHE A 241 -18.70 -20.46 11.27
C PHE A 241 -18.77 -20.08 9.79
N ILE A 242 -17.59 -19.85 9.19
CA ILE A 242 -17.45 -19.40 7.80
C ILE A 242 -16.70 -20.49 7.01
N PRO A 243 -17.19 -20.93 5.85
CA PRO A 243 -16.48 -21.86 5.00
C PRO A 243 -15.18 -21.21 4.48
N TRP A 244 -14.08 -21.96 4.54
CA TRP A 244 -12.78 -21.47 4.10
C TRP A 244 -11.95 -22.56 3.42
N GLN A 245 -10.98 -22.13 2.61
CA GLN A 245 -10.03 -23.02 1.94
C GLN A 245 -8.65 -22.35 1.83
N VAL A 246 -7.61 -23.19 1.73
CA VAL A 246 -6.24 -22.76 1.46
C VAL A 246 -5.83 -23.30 0.10
N VAL A 247 -5.25 -22.44 -0.74
CA VAL A 247 -4.64 -22.81 -2.01
C VAL A 247 -3.17 -22.42 -1.96
N THR A 248 -2.30 -23.36 -2.29
CA THR A 248 -0.85 -23.13 -2.35
C THR A 248 -0.41 -23.02 -3.81
N ILE A 249 0.34 -21.96 -4.12
CA ILE A 249 0.94 -21.70 -5.43
C ILE A 249 2.44 -22.00 -5.34
N SER A 250 2.94 -22.77 -6.28
CA SER A 250 4.36 -23.03 -6.43
C SER A 250 5.10 -21.81 -7.01
N ARG A 251 6.42 -21.76 -6.87
CA ARG A 251 7.25 -20.65 -7.41
C ARG A 251 7.22 -20.57 -8.94
N ASP A 252 6.89 -21.63 -9.61
CA ASP A 252 6.70 -21.71 -11.08
C ASP A 252 5.24 -21.52 -11.52
N GLY A 253 4.35 -21.11 -10.58
CA GLY A 253 2.98 -20.69 -10.89
C GLY A 253 1.96 -21.81 -11.06
N ARG A 254 2.19 -22.97 -10.47
CA ARG A 254 1.21 -24.07 -10.44
C ARG A 254 0.46 -24.10 -9.11
N ILE A 255 -0.81 -24.50 -9.17
CA ILE A 255 -1.57 -24.81 -7.95
C ILE A 255 -1.09 -26.16 -7.43
N LEU A 256 -0.72 -26.22 -6.16
CA LEU A 256 -0.37 -27.44 -5.45
C LEU A 256 -1.59 -27.92 -4.66
N GLU A 257 -1.89 -29.19 -4.74
CA GLU A 257 -2.96 -29.87 -3.98
C GLU A 257 -2.60 -29.98 -2.49
#